data_e541b7c0e8c44e24ef8fa460d18a578b
#
_entry.id   e541b7c0e8c44e24ef8fa460d18a578b
#
_cell.length_a   1.000
_cell.length_b   1.000
_cell.length_c   1.000
_cell.angle_alpha   90.00
_cell.angle_beta   90.00
_cell.angle_gamma   90.00
#
_symmetry.space_group_name_H-M   'P 1'
#
loop_
_entity.id
_entity.type
_entity.pdbx_description
1 polymer ?
#
loop_
_entity_poly.entity_id
_entity_poly.type
_entity_poly.pdbx_seq_one_letter_code
_entity_poly.pdbx_strand_id
1 'polypeptide(L)'
;MRRVIPAAVMAATVVLAAGLDGIENGIDPGDPTNINMYETSEEDRKKLGVETLPANLLDATRELEEDEVLRKALGRARDEDYIDYFVRCKRREWQQAHEQITKWEIDRYLTLA
;
A
#
# COMPACT_ATOMS: atom_id res chain seq x y z
N MET A 1 -10.30 12.21 24.15
CA MET A 1 -8.91 12.20 23.65
C MET A 1 -8.80 11.17 22.51
N ARG A 2 -8.67 11.63 21.28
CA ARG A 2 -8.31 10.74 20.15
C ARG A 2 -6.86 10.30 20.37
N ARG A 3 -6.65 9.05 20.74
CA ARG A 3 -5.30 8.47 20.67
C ARG A 3 -4.98 8.28 19.18
N VAL A 4 -4.28 9.22 18.62
CA VAL A 4 -3.64 9.06 17.32
C VAL A 4 -2.47 8.09 17.57
N ILE A 5 -2.58 6.87 17.11
CA ILE A 5 -1.43 5.97 17.08
C ILE A 5 -0.43 6.62 16.14
N PRO A 6 0.78 6.97 16.59
CA PRO A 6 1.76 7.59 15.72
C PRO A 6 2.01 6.69 14.49
N ALA A 7 2.11 7.28 13.31
CA ALA A 7 2.38 6.54 12.06
C ALA A 7 3.60 5.61 12.16
N ALA A 8 4.59 6.00 12.95
CA ALA A 8 5.76 5.18 13.24
C ALA A 8 5.43 3.86 13.95
N VAL A 9 4.47 3.86 14.87
CA VAL A 9 4.03 2.63 15.58
C VAL A 9 3.31 1.70 14.62
N MET A 10 2.49 2.24 13.74
CA MET A 10 1.80 1.44 12.71
C MET A 10 2.79 0.80 11.74
N ALA A 11 3.75 1.58 11.23
CA ALA A 11 4.78 1.06 10.34
C ALA A 11 5.60 -0.06 11.02
N ALA A 12 5.99 0.12 12.28
CA ALA A 12 6.69 -0.90 13.05
C ALA A 12 5.86 -2.17 13.23
N THR A 13 4.56 -2.04 13.51
CA THR A 13 3.65 -3.18 13.66
C THR A 13 3.54 -3.98 12.37
N VAL A 14 3.39 -3.32 11.22
CA VAL A 14 3.29 -3.96 9.91
C VAL A 14 4.58 -4.72 9.56
N VAL A 15 5.74 -4.08 9.72
CA VAL A 15 7.04 -4.70 9.43
C VAL A 15 7.28 -5.92 10.35
N LEU A 16 6.97 -5.79 11.63
CA LEU A 16 7.12 -6.88 12.60
C LEU A 16 6.19 -8.05 12.27
N ALA A 17 4.93 -7.78 11.94
CA ALA A 17 3.95 -8.81 11.58
C ALA A 17 4.39 -9.58 10.33
N ALA A 18 4.83 -8.89 9.28
CA ALA A 18 5.35 -9.52 8.07
C ALA A 18 6.61 -10.35 8.33
N GLY A 19 7.52 -9.88 9.19
CA GLY A 19 8.72 -10.62 9.59
C GLY A 19 8.38 -11.89 10.38
N LEU A 20 7.43 -11.84 11.29
CA LEU A 20 6.97 -13.00 12.06
C LEU A 20 6.27 -14.03 11.17
N ASP A 21 5.42 -13.57 10.25
CA ASP A 21 4.77 -14.42 9.26
C ASP A 21 5.80 -15.19 8.41
N GLY A 22 6.85 -14.49 7.94
CA GLY A 22 7.95 -15.11 7.21
C GLY A 22 8.66 -16.20 8.01
N ILE A 23 8.88 -16.00 9.31
CA ILE A 23 9.50 -16.99 10.22
C ILE A 23 8.55 -18.17 10.46
N GLU A 24 7.29 -17.92 10.80
CA GLU A 24 6.28 -18.94 11.10
C GLU A 24 6.01 -19.85 9.92
N ASN A 25 5.97 -19.30 8.71
CA ASN A 25 5.69 -20.05 7.48
C ASN A 25 6.97 -20.51 6.75
N GLY A 26 8.16 -20.21 7.27
CA GLY A 26 9.44 -20.60 6.67
C GLY A 26 9.61 -20.05 5.25
N ILE A 27 9.16 -18.83 5.00
CA ILE A 27 9.21 -18.19 3.68
C ILE A 27 10.66 -17.88 3.32
N ASP A 28 11.14 -18.51 2.25
CA ASP A 28 12.46 -18.23 1.67
C ASP A 28 12.34 -17.03 0.72
N PRO A 29 13.06 -15.92 0.97
CA PRO A 29 13.03 -14.75 0.09
C PRO A 29 13.71 -14.98 -1.27
N GLY A 30 14.36 -16.13 -1.48
CA GLY A 30 15.11 -16.44 -2.68
C GLY A 30 16.47 -15.76 -2.77
N ASP A 31 17.11 -15.88 -3.93
CA ASP A 31 18.44 -15.30 -4.17
C ASP A 31 18.38 -13.77 -4.33
N PRO A 32 19.43 -13.05 -3.88
CA PRO A 32 19.52 -11.60 -4.06
C PRO A 32 19.49 -11.21 -5.54
N THR A 33 18.64 -10.27 -5.88
CA THR A 33 18.52 -9.76 -7.25
C THR A 33 19.42 -8.53 -7.43
N ASN A 34 20.63 -8.74 -8.00
CA ASN A 34 21.64 -7.70 -8.21
C ASN A 34 21.60 -7.13 -9.63
N ILE A 35 20.45 -6.61 -10.05
CA ILE A 35 20.27 -6.00 -11.37
C ILE A 35 19.70 -4.59 -11.24
N ASN A 36 19.92 -3.75 -12.25
CA ASN A 36 19.32 -2.43 -12.30
C ASN A 36 17.84 -2.53 -12.70
N MET A 37 16.94 -2.43 -11.73
CA MET A 37 15.50 -2.52 -11.96
C MET A 37 14.93 -1.43 -12.85
N TYR A 38 15.59 -0.28 -12.96
CA TYR A 38 15.16 0.82 -13.83
C TYR A 38 15.40 0.52 -15.31
N GLU A 39 16.40 -0.29 -15.64
CA GLU A 39 16.76 -0.69 -17.00
C GLU A 39 16.13 -2.04 -17.40
N THR A 40 15.56 -2.76 -16.44
CA THR A 40 14.99 -4.09 -16.67
C THR A 40 13.57 -3.98 -17.22
N SER A 41 13.30 -4.69 -18.32
CA SER A 41 11.97 -4.75 -18.94
C SER A 41 10.95 -5.39 -18.00
N GLU A 42 9.66 -5.09 -18.21
CA GLU A 42 8.57 -5.69 -17.43
C GLU A 42 8.51 -7.22 -17.57
N GLU A 43 8.82 -7.71 -18.79
CA GLU A 43 8.88 -9.16 -19.06
C GLU A 43 10.01 -9.85 -18.28
N ASP A 44 11.18 -9.22 -18.22
CA ASP A 44 12.32 -9.80 -17.51
C ASP A 44 12.13 -9.72 -15.98
N ARG A 45 11.48 -8.67 -15.46
CA ARG A 45 11.07 -8.61 -14.05
C ARG A 45 10.13 -9.76 -13.69
N LYS A 46 9.13 -10.05 -14.53
CA LYS A 46 8.22 -11.18 -14.33
C LYS A 46 8.94 -12.53 -14.36
N LYS A 47 9.90 -12.72 -15.26
CA LYS A 47 10.72 -13.96 -15.32
C LYS A 47 11.56 -14.16 -14.07
N LEU A 48 12.02 -13.07 -13.45
CA LEU A 48 12.78 -13.08 -12.21
C LEU A 48 11.91 -13.21 -10.96
N GLY A 49 10.58 -13.28 -11.11
CA GLY A 49 9.65 -13.33 -9.99
C GLY A 49 9.58 -12.03 -9.17
N VAL A 50 10.02 -10.91 -9.77
CA VAL A 50 9.96 -9.60 -9.09
C VAL A 50 8.58 -9.00 -9.25
N GLU A 51 7.90 -8.86 -8.13
CA GLU A 51 6.62 -8.17 -8.05
C GLU A 51 6.80 -6.66 -7.93
N THR A 52 5.85 -5.91 -8.44
CA THR A 52 5.83 -4.45 -8.32
C THR A 52 4.88 -4.02 -7.21
N LEU A 53 5.29 -3.01 -6.46
CA LEU A 53 4.40 -2.40 -5.47
C LEU A 53 3.18 -1.76 -6.16
N PRO A 54 2.04 -1.65 -5.46
CA PRO A 54 0.87 -0.95 -5.96
C PRO A 54 1.21 0.45 -6.47
N ALA A 55 0.70 0.81 -7.65
CA ALA A 55 1.06 2.05 -8.33
C ALA A 55 0.42 3.30 -7.70
N ASN A 56 -0.63 3.13 -6.93
CA ASN A 56 -1.40 4.23 -6.33
C ASN A 56 -2.08 3.79 -5.03
N LEU A 57 -2.65 4.77 -4.31
CA LEU A 57 -3.31 4.53 -3.03
C LEU A 57 -4.51 3.57 -3.14
N LEU A 58 -5.28 3.64 -4.22
CA LEU A 58 -6.46 2.79 -4.39
C LEU A 58 -6.07 1.32 -4.53
N ASP A 59 -5.05 1.03 -5.34
CA ASP A 59 -4.52 -0.32 -5.51
C ASP A 59 -3.90 -0.84 -4.20
N ALA A 60 -3.13 -0.01 -3.50
CA ALA A 60 -2.59 -0.37 -2.19
C ALA A 60 -3.68 -0.69 -1.15
N THR A 61 -4.83 0.00 -1.19
CA THR A 61 -5.95 -0.33 -0.28
C THR A 61 -6.64 -1.64 -0.64
N ARG A 62 -6.64 -2.06 -1.90
CA ARG A 62 -7.18 -3.37 -2.32
C ARG A 62 -6.32 -4.50 -1.80
N GLU A 63 -5.00 -4.40 -1.95
CA GLU A 63 -4.06 -5.39 -1.42
C GLU A 63 -4.19 -5.51 0.12
N LEU A 64 -4.25 -4.37 0.81
CA LEU A 64 -4.40 -4.35 2.27
C LEU A 64 -5.71 -4.99 2.74
N GLU A 65 -6.79 -4.84 1.99
CA GLU A 65 -8.11 -5.37 2.34
C GLU A 65 -8.13 -6.92 2.38
N GLU A 66 -7.31 -7.54 1.53
CA GLU A 66 -7.17 -8.99 1.40
C GLU A 66 -6.07 -9.59 2.28
N ASP A 67 -5.24 -8.75 2.92
CA ASP A 67 -4.11 -9.20 3.73
C ASP A 67 -4.55 -9.66 5.13
N GLU A 68 -4.66 -10.97 5.30
CA GLU A 68 -5.06 -11.60 6.57
C GLU A 68 -3.99 -11.50 7.67
N VAL A 69 -2.70 -11.43 7.32
CA VAL A 69 -1.60 -11.29 8.28
C VAL A 69 -1.66 -9.94 8.95
N LEU A 70 -1.78 -8.87 8.15
CA LEU A 70 -1.91 -7.52 8.66
C LEU A 70 -3.24 -7.29 9.37
N ARG A 71 -4.33 -7.92 8.91
CA ARG A 71 -5.64 -7.87 9.56
C ARG A 71 -5.58 -8.40 10.99
N LYS A 72 -4.94 -9.55 11.20
CA LYS A 72 -4.73 -10.11 12.54
C LYS A 72 -3.82 -9.24 13.41
N ALA A 73 -2.75 -8.71 12.83
CA ALA A 73 -1.77 -7.89 13.56
C ALA A 73 -2.34 -6.53 14.02
N LEU A 74 -3.13 -5.88 13.18
CA LEU A 74 -3.73 -4.57 13.48
C LEU A 74 -5.00 -4.67 14.31
N GLY A 75 -5.71 -5.81 14.21
CA GLY A 75 -6.87 -6.12 15.03
C GLY A 75 -8.05 -5.17 14.85
N ARG A 76 -8.80 -4.95 15.93
CA ARG A 76 -10.01 -4.12 15.93
C ARG A 76 -9.77 -2.74 16.51
N ALA A 77 -10.38 -1.74 15.87
CA ALA A 77 -10.44 -0.38 16.35
C ALA A 77 -11.89 -0.05 16.76
N ARG A 78 -12.18 -0.06 18.07
CA ARG A 78 -13.54 0.09 18.62
C ARG A 78 -14.46 -1.07 18.19
N ASP A 79 -15.47 -0.76 17.37
CA ASP A 79 -16.53 -1.71 17.00
C ASP A 79 -16.30 -2.38 15.63
N GLU A 80 -15.28 -1.95 14.90
CA GLU A 80 -14.95 -2.46 13.56
C GLU A 80 -13.50 -2.93 13.44
N ASP A 81 -13.21 -3.68 12.39
CA ASP A 81 -11.84 -4.05 12.02
C ASP A 81 -11.05 -2.79 11.62
N TYR A 82 -9.78 -2.71 12.08
CA TYR A 82 -8.96 -1.54 11.81
C TYR A 82 -8.69 -1.34 10.31
N ILE A 83 -8.47 -2.43 9.57
CA ILE A 83 -8.22 -2.36 8.12
C ILE A 83 -9.47 -1.84 7.41
N ASP A 84 -10.66 -2.33 7.75
CA ASP A 84 -11.91 -1.86 7.12
C ASP A 84 -12.13 -0.36 7.36
N TYR A 85 -11.87 0.11 8.57
CA TYR A 85 -11.89 1.53 8.89
C TYR A 85 -10.89 2.32 8.05
N PHE A 86 -9.63 1.84 8.00
CA PHE A 86 -8.54 2.52 7.29
C PHE A 86 -8.80 2.57 5.78
N VAL A 87 -9.17 1.45 5.17
CA VAL A 87 -9.49 1.35 3.74
C VAL A 87 -10.65 2.29 3.37
N ARG A 88 -11.71 2.31 4.16
CA ARG A 88 -12.83 3.23 3.95
C ARG A 88 -12.40 4.70 3.99
N CYS A 89 -11.54 5.08 4.95
CA CYS A 89 -11.00 6.43 5.03
C CYS A 89 -10.14 6.78 3.81
N LYS A 90 -9.25 5.86 3.39
CA LYS A 90 -8.34 6.09 2.26
C LYS A 90 -9.05 6.12 0.91
N ARG A 91 -10.07 5.30 0.71
CA ARG A 91 -10.91 5.37 -0.50
C ARG A 91 -11.65 6.71 -0.60
N ARG A 92 -12.14 7.23 0.52
CA ARG A 92 -12.76 8.56 0.56
C ARG A 92 -11.76 9.67 0.24
N GLU A 93 -10.56 9.62 0.81
CA GLU A 93 -9.49 10.58 0.50
C GLU A 93 -9.11 10.53 -0.97
N TRP A 94 -8.98 9.34 -1.54
CA TRP A 94 -8.72 9.13 -2.97
C TRP A 94 -9.81 9.76 -3.83
N GLN A 95 -11.07 9.49 -3.56
CA GLN A 95 -12.19 10.06 -4.29
C GLN A 95 -12.19 11.59 -4.21
N GLN A 96 -12.06 12.16 -3.02
CA GLN A 96 -12.03 13.59 -2.82
C GLN A 96 -10.88 14.27 -3.56
N ALA A 97 -9.71 13.64 -3.61
CA ALA A 97 -8.56 14.16 -4.35
C ALA A 97 -8.81 14.18 -5.87
N HIS A 98 -9.51 13.14 -6.40
CA HIS A 98 -9.81 13.03 -7.82
C HIS A 98 -10.99 13.87 -8.29
N GLU A 99 -11.83 14.32 -7.37
CA GLU A 99 -12.91 15.28 -7.65
C GLU A 99 -12.39 16.73 -7.74
N GLN A 100 -11.14 16.99 -7.34
CA GLN A 100 -10.56 18.33 -7.42
C GLN A 100 -10.00 18.61 -8.82
N ILE A 101 -10.40 19.74 -9.40
CA ILE A 101 -9.77 20.25 -10.61
C ILE A 101 -8.40 20.82 -10.23
N THR A 102 -7.36 20.23 -10.75
CA THR A 102 -5.99 20.64 -10.43
C THR A 102 -5.54 21.85 -11.24
N LYS A 103 -4.59 22.63 -10.68
CA LYS A 103 -3.98 23.73 -11.45
C LYS A 103 -3.34 23.24 -12.75
N TRP A 104 -2.78 22.03 -12.76
CA TRP A 104 -2.22 21.41 -13.96
C TRP A 104 -3.27 21.21 -15.06
N GLU A 105 -4.47 20.70 -14.71
CA GLU A 105 -5.58 20.54 -15.67
C GLU A 105 -6.06 21.88 -16.19
N ILE A 106 -6.19 22.89 -15.32
CA ILE A 106 -6.56 24.25 -15.72
C ILE A 106 -5.54 24.80 -16.72
N ASP A 107 -4.25 24.74 -16.37
CA ASP A 107 -3.18 25.26 -17.25
C ASP A 107 -3.07 24.47 -18.55
N ARG A 108 -3.39 23.18 -18.56
CA ARG A 108 -3.29 22.28 -19.71
C ARG A 108 -4.46 22.41 -20.68
N TYR A 109 -5.67 22.54 -20.17
CA TYR A 109 -6.89 22.42 -20.97
C TYR A 109 -7.64 23.74 -21.16
N LEU A 110 -7.58 24.68 -20.24
CA LEU A 110 -8.29 25.96 -20.35
C LEU A 110 -7.46 27.07 -21.01
N THR A 111 -6.14 26.95 -21.09
CA THR A 111 -5.28 27.92 -21.75
C THR A 111 -5.02 27.62 -23.22
N LEU A 112 -5.60 26.54 -23.76
CA LEU A 112 -5.50 26.15 -25.18
C LEU A 112 -6.66 26.68 -26.04
N ALA A 113 -7.51 27.53 -25.47
CA ALA A 113 -8.62 28.19 -26.15
C ALA A 113 -8.24 29.60 -26.61
#